data_68b8d362b278a0d0d8112c6df0e47dd0
#
_entry.id   68b8d362b278a0d0d8112c6df0e47dd0
#
_cell.length_a   1.000
_cell.length_b   1.000
_cell.length_c   1.000
_cell.angle_alpha   90.00
_cell.angle_beta   90.00
_cell.angle_gamma   90.00
#
_symmetry.space_group_name_H-M   'P 1'
#
loop_
_entity.id
_entity.type
_entity.pdbx_description
1 polymer ?
#
loop_
_entity_poly.entity_id
_entity_poly.type
_entity_poly.pdbx_seq_one_letter_code
_entity_poly.pdbx_strand_id
1 'polypeptide(L)'
;MTMSLTYPRTHPDWPRQVKIPGSYDWERSAARWLRDLVPARYAGYPALIRHPVLLARHAELQVQQEVRVVRTALQTARADLPRLGVPESVIEHTIRLYAAEILQLQHIARSIRAVSRALAEHNLR
;
A
#
# COMPACT_ATOMS: atom_id res chain seq x y z
N MET A 1 9.69 -23.06 19.94
CA MET A 1 9.15 -22.32 20.61
C MET A 1 9.37 -20.88 20.31
N THR A 2 10.37 -20.50 20.04
CA THR A 2 10.64 -19.12 19.83
C THR A 2 10.33 -18.62 18.43
N MET A 3 10.04 -19.51 17.52
CA MET A 3 9.79 -19.11 16.16
C MET A 3 8.68 -18.09 16.03
N SER A 4 7.56 -18.36 16.70
CA SER A 4 6.44 -17.46 16.62
C SER A 4 6.74 -16.11 17.24
N LEU A 5 7.67 -16.07 18.18
CA LEU A 5 8.03 -14.83 18.85
C LEU A 5 8.75 -13.87 17.93
N THR A 6 9.53 -14.40 17.00
CA THR A 6 10.32 -13.53 16.14
C THR A 6 9.68 -13.26 14.80
N TYR A 7 8.76 -14.11 14.40
CA TYR A 7 8.28 -14.09 13.04
C TYR A 7 7.85 -12.71 12.55
N PRO A 8 6.80 -12.10 13.05
CA PRO A 8 6.37 -10.82 12.47
C PRO A 8 7.29 -9.66 12.84
N ARG A 9 7.99 -9.77 13.96
CA ARG A 9 8.86 -8.68 14.39
C ARG A 9 10.10 -8.57 13.55
N THR A 10 10.47 -9.66 12.88
CA THR A 10 11.66 -9.63 12.03
C THR A 10 11.36 -9.09 10.66
N HIS A 11 10.08 -8.84 10.36
CA HIS A 11 9.72 -8.30 9.06
C HIS A 11 9.57 -6.78 9.14
N PRO A 12 10.55 -6.03 8.65
CA PRO A 12 10.55 -4.57 8.82
C PRO A 12 9.40 -3.88 8.12
N ASP A 13 8.80 -4.52 7.15
CA ASP A 13 7.74 -3.91 6.36
C ASP A 13 6.34 -4.29 6.83
N TRP A 14 6.22 -5.05 7.93
CA TRP A 14 4.91 -5.45 8.42
C TRP A 14 4.14 -4.23 8.92
N PRO A 15 2.92 -3.98 8.42
CA PRO A 15 2.17 -2.78 8.81
C PRO A 15 1.65 -2.90 10.24
N ARG A 16 1.66 -1.78 10.95
CA ARG A 16 1.19 -1.74 12.33
C ARG A 16 -0.28 -2.08 12.46
N GLN A 17 -1.07 -1.75 11.44
CA GLN A 17 -2.51 -1.92 11.45
C GLN A 17 -2.92 -3.39 11.34
N VAL A 18 -2.00 -4.26 10.96
CA VAL A 18 -2.30 -5.68 10.75
C VAL A 18 -1.72 -6.47 11.90
N LYS A 19 -2.56 -7.29 12.53
CA LYS A 19 -2.15 -8.13 13.64
C LYS A 19 -1.14 -9.17 13.16
N ILE A 20 -0.40 -9.69 14.12
CA ILE A 20 0.63 -10.70 13.84
C ILE A 20 -0.01 -11.95 13.25
N PRO A 21 0.54 -12.51 12.18
CA PRO A 21 0.02 -13.76 11.61
C PRO A 21 -0.07 -14.84 12.67
N GLY A 22 -1.18 -15.57 12.65
CA GLY A 22 -1.44 -16.60 13.64
C GLY A 22 -2.20 -16.13 14.86
N SER A 23 -2.28 -14.83 15.09
CA SER A 23 -3.07 -14.32 16.21
C SER A 23 -4.55 -14.27 15.82
N TYR A 24 -5.40 -14.10 16.84
CA TYR A 24 -6.83 -14.05 16.63
C TYR A 24 -7.18 -12.89 15.71
N ASP A 25 -7.99 -13.17 14.69
CA ASP A 25 -8.49 -12.16 13.77
C ASP A 25 -7.42 -11.44 12.93
N TRP A 26 -6.22 -12.02 12.80
CA TRP A 26 -5.19 -11.34 12.01
C TRP A 26 -5.60 -11.17 10.56
N GLU A 27 -6.27 -12.19 9.98
CA GLU A 27 -6.69 -12.12 8.58
C GLU A 27 -7.75 -11.05 8.37
N ARG A 28 -8.63 -10.87 9.34
CA ARG A 28 -9.64 -9.82 9.27
C ARG A 28 -8.99 -8.45 9.33
N SER A 29 -7.98 -8.28 10.18
CA SER A 29 -7.25 -7.00 10.25
C SER A 29 -6.50 -6.74 8.95
N ALA A 30 -5.94 -7.79 8.33
CA ALA A 30 -5.27 -7.67 7.04
C ALA A 30 -6.26 -7.23 5.96
N ALA A 31 -7.41 -7.86 5.91
CA ALA A 31 -8.43 -7.53 4.90
C ALA A 31 -8.90 -6.08 5.07
N ARG A 32 -9.11 -5.65 6.31
CA ARG A 32 -9.53 -4.27 6.57
C ARG A 32 -8.48 -3.28 6.08
N TRP A 33 -7.22 -3.53 6.42
CA TRP A 33 -6.13 -2.66 6.01
C TRP A 33 -6.02 -2.59 4.48
N LEU A 34 -6.12 -3.75 3.81
CA LEU A 34 -6.04 -3.80 2.35
C LEU A 34 -7.20 -3.07 1.69
N ARG A 35 -8.41 -3.18 2.25
CA ARG A 35 -9.57 -2.49 1.69
C ARG A 35 -9.40 -0.97 1.73
N ASP A 36 -8.71 -0.47 2.75
CA ASP A 36 -8.47 0.96 2.85
C ASP A 36 -7.46 1.46 1.81
N LEU A 37 -6.74 0.57 1.17
CA LEU A 37 -5.75 0.92 0.16
C LEU A 37 -6.30 0.93 -1.26
N VAL A 38 -7.52 0.45 -1.46
CA VAL A 38 -8.14 0.42 -2.78
C VAL A 38 -9.34 1.38 -2.81
N PRO A 39 -9.76 1.84 -3.99
CA PRO A 39 -10.94 2.70 -4.06
C PRO A 39 -12.16 2.05 -3.42
N ALA A 40 -12.95 2.88 -2.75
CA ALA A 40 -14.11 2.39 -1.98
C ALA A 40 -15.13 1.63 -2.83
N ARG A 41 -15.18 1.93 -4.13
CA ARG A 41 -16.14 1.24 -5.02
C ARG A 41 -15.89 -0.27 -5.09
N TYR A 42 -14.68 -0.71 -4.79
CA TYR A 42 -14.36 -2.15 -4.83
C TYR A 42 -14.96 -2.91 -3.65
N ALA A 43 -15.48 -2.20 -2.65
CA ALA A 43 -16.18 -2.87 -1.55
C ALA A 43 -17.44 -3.60 -2.04
N GLY A 44 -17.96 -3.24 -3.21
CA GLY A 44 -19.11 -3.94 -3.80
C GLY A 44 -18.74 -5.18 -4.62
N TYR A 45 -17.47 -5.56 -4.63
CA TYR A 45 -17.00 -6.70 -5.43
C TYR A 45 -16.79 -7.91 -4.50
N PRO A 46 -17.77 -8.85 -4.44
CA PRO A 46 -17.69 -9.95 -3.48
C PRO A 46 -16.41 -10.78 -3.58
N ALA A 47 -15.89 -10.98 -4.79
CA ALA A 47 -14.67 -11.76 -4.96
C ALA A 47 -13.50 -11.15 -4.22
N LEU A 48 -13.34 -9.83 -4.28
CA LEU A 48 -12.26 -9.14 -3.59
C LEU A 48 -12.44 -9.20 -2.08
N ILE A 49 -13.69 -9.03 -1.63
CA ILE A 49 -13.96 -9.00 -0.19
C ILE A 49 -13.77 -10.37 0.45
N ARG A 50 -14.13 -11.43 -0.27
CA ARG A 50 -14.08 -12.78 0.28
C ARG A 50 -12.71 -13.45 0.15
N HIS A 51 -11.84 -12.92 -0.70
CA HIS A 51 -10.55 -13.53 -0.96
C HIS A 51 -9.42 -12.55 -0.68
N PRO A 52 -8.91 -12.54 0.55
CA PRO A 52 -7.87 -11.57 0.94
C PRO A 52 -6.63 -11.59 0.06
N VAL A 53 -6.25 -12.77 -0.45
CA VAL A 53 -5.07 -12.85 -1.34
C VAL A 53 -5.34 -12.07 -2.64
N LEU A 54 -6.54 -12.19 -3.18
CA LEU A 54 -6.92 -11.46 -4.38
C LEU A 54 -6.96 -9.96 -4.08
N LEU A 55 -7.51 -9.59 -2.94
CA LEU A 55 -7.56 -8.19 -2.52
C LEU A 55 -6.14 -7.64 -2.37
N ALA A 56 -5.23 -8.42 -1.79
CA ALA A 56 -3.83 -7.98 -1.64
C ALA A 56 -3.18 -7.76 -3.01
N ARG A 57 -3.43 -8.65 -3.96
CA ARG A 57 -2.88 -8.48 -5.30
C ARG A 57 -3.43 -7.22 -5.96
N HIS A 58 -4.73 -6.99 -5.80
CA HIS A 58 -5.36 -5.79 -6.37
C HIS A 58 -4.78 -4.53 -5.72
N ALA A 59 -4.61 -4.54 -4.39
CA ALA A 59 -4.05 -3.40 -3.67
C ALA A 59 -2.63 -3.11 -4.14
N GLU A 60 -1.83 -4.15 -4.37
CA GLU A 60 -0.46 -3.96 -4.86
C GLU A 60 -0.46 -3.28 -6.23
N LEU A 61 -1.32 -3.76 -7.14
CA LEU A 61 -1.41 -3.15 -8.47
C LEU A 61 -1.88 -1.71 -8.40
N GLN A 62 -2.82 -1.43 -7.50
CA GLN A 62 -3.34 -0.09 -7.29
C GLN A 62 -2.22 0.86 -6.83
N VAL A 63 -1.44 0.44 -5.85
CA VAL A 63 -0.36 1.27 -5.31
C VAL A 63 0.74 1.46 -6.36
N GLN A 64 1.05 0.43 -7.13
CA GLN A 64 2.02 0.57 -8.21
C GLN A 64 1.57 1.59 -9.25
N GLN A 65 0.28 1.61 -9.55
CA GLN A 65 -0.27 2.60 -10.47
C GLN A 65 -0.14 4.01 -9.88
N GLU A 66 -0.41 4.16 -8.59
CA GLU A 66 -0.26 5.45 -7.94
C GLU A 66 1.18 5.95 -7.97
N VAL A 67 2.15 5.05 -7.81
CA VAL A 67 3.55 5.44 -7.93
C VAL A 67 3.83 6.03 -9.31
N ARG A 68 3.30 5.38 -10.35
CA ARG A 68 3.49 5.88 -11.72
C ARG A 68 2.86 7.26 -11.91
N VAL A 69 1.66 7.45 -11.36
CA VAL A 69 0.97 8.74 -11.45
C VAL A 69 1.79 9.83 -10.77
N VAL A 70 2.22 9.60 -9.53
CA VAL A 70 2.96 10.61 -8.79
C VAL A 70 4.33 10.87 -9.44
N ARG A 71 4.96 9.82 -9.96
CA ARG A 71 6.24 9.98 -10.63
C ARG A 71 6.10 10.84 -11.89
N THR A 72 5.04 10.64 -12.66
CA THR A 72 4.77 11.47 -13.83
C THR A 72 4.51 12.91 -13.40
N ALA A 73 3.70 13.10 -12.35
CA ALA A 73 3.43 14.43 -11.83
C ALA A 73 4.72 15.13 -11.39
N LEU A 74 5.62 14.40 -10.74
CA LEU A 74 6.90 14.96 -10.31
C LEU A 74 7.75 15.35 -11.52
N GLN A 75 7.83 14.48 -12.51
CA GLN A 75 8.67 14.70 -13.69
C GLN A 75 8.22 15.90 -14.51
N THR A 76 6.92 16.16 -14.54
CA THR A 76 6.36 17.21 -15.40
C THR A 76 6.04 18.50 -14.65
N ALA A 77 6.20 18.52 -13.31
CA ALA A 77 5.76 19.64 -12.50
C ALA A 77 6.37 20.98 -12.94
N ARG A 78 7.68 21.01 -13.19
CA ARG A 78 8.34 22.28 -13.53
C ARG A 78 7.96 22.80 -14.90
N ALA A 79 7.54 21.92 -15.80
CA ALA A 79 7.09 22.33 -17.12
C ALA A 79 5.61 22.70 -17.13
N ASP A 80 4.79 21.97 -16.39
CA ASP A 80 3.34 22.12 -16.48
C ASP A 80 2.76 23.16 -15.53
N LEU A 81 3.23 23.19 -14.29
CA LEU A 81 2.57 24.01 -13.28
C LEU A 81 2.68 25.51 -13.51
N PRO A 82 3.81 26.05 -14.01
CA PRO A 82 3.85 27.48 -14.33
C PRO A 82 2.82 27.87 -15.36
N ARG A 83 2.56 27.01 -16.34
CA ARG A 83 1.57 27.29 -17.38
C ARG A 83 0.15 27.32 -16.84
N LEU A 84 -0.06 26.68 -15.70
CA LEU A 84 -1.36 26.67 -15.02
C LEU A 84 -1.49 27.80 -14.02
N GLY A 85 -0.50 28.69 -13.94
CA GLY A 85 -0.56 29.83 -13.04
C GLY A 85 -0.15 29.52 -11.60
N VAL A 86 0.49 28.39 -11.37
CA VAL A 86 0.92 28.02 -10.02
C VAL A 86 2.20 28.79 -9.66
N PRO A 87 2.24 29.47 -8.50
CA PRO A 87 3.44 30.20 -8.08
C PRO A 87 4.64 29.28 -7.85
N GLU A 88 5.84 29.81 -8.04
CA GLU A 88 7.04 29.00 -7.95
C GLU A 88 7.23 28.38 -6.55
N SER A 89 6.90 29.11 -5.49
CA SER A 89 7.02 28.56 -4.13
C SER A 89 6.12 27.35 -3.93
N VAL A 90 4.93 27.39 -4.53
CA VAL A 90 4.00 26.26 -4.46
C VAL A 90 4.52 25.08 -5.28
N ILE A 91 5.11 25.37 -6.44
CA ILE A 91 5.70 24.32 -7.29
C ILE A 91 6.80 23.60 -6.53
N GLU A 92 7.72 24.32 -5.88
CA GLU A 92 8.80 23.70 -5.14
C GLU A 92 8.28 22.86 -3.98
N HIS A 93 7.27 23.38 -3.29
CA HIS A 93 6.64 22.62 -2.21
C HIS A 93 5.99 21.33 -2.74
N THR A 94 5.29 21.44 -3.87
CA THR A 94 4.61 20.30 -4.48
C THR A 94 5.60 19.23 -4.93
N ILE A 95 6.73 19.65 -5.48
CA ILE A 95 7.78 18.69 -5.90
C ILE A 95 8.27 17.90 -4.69
N ARG A 96 8.49 18.57 -3.55
CA ARG A 96 8.91 17.88 -2.33
C ARG A 96 7.85 16.91 -1.84
N LEU A 97 6.57 17.32 -1.92
CA LEU A 97 5.47 16.43 -1.54
C LEU A 97 5.42 15.18 -2.42
N TYR A 98 5.56 15.36 -3.74
CA TYR A 98 5.54 14.22 -4.66
C TYR A 98 6.70 13.27 -4.39
N ALA A 99 7.89 13.82 -4.13
CA ALA A 99 9.05 12.97 -3.83
C ALA A 99 8.83 12.15 -2.57
N ALA A 100 8.27 12.78 -1.53
CA ALA A 100 7.98 12.09 -0.27
C ALA A 100 6.86 11.05 -0.47
N GLU A 101 5.87 11.38 -1.29
CA GLU A 101 4.76 10.46 -1.55
C GLU A 101 5.22 9.21 -2.26
N ILE A 102 6.15 9.33 -3.20
CA ILE A 102 6.70 8.16 -3.89
C ILE A 102 7.35 7.20 -2.89
N LEU A 103 8.14 7.74 -1.96
CA LEU A 103 8.78 6.91 -0.95
C LEU A 103 7.76 6.22 -0.06
N GLN A 104 6.70 6.94 0.32
CA GLN A 104 5.64 6.38 1.15
C GLN A 104 4.90 5.28 0.42
N LEU A 105 4.55 5.49 -0.84
CA LEU A 105 3.85 4.49 -1.64
C LEU A 105 4.72 3.24 -1.86
N GLN A 106 6.02 3.42 -2.05
CA GLN A 106 6.92 2.28 -2.19
C GLN A 106 7.00 1.47 -0.91
N HIS A 107 6.97 2.15 0.24
CA HIS A 107 6.94 1.46 1.53
C HIS A 107 5.63 0.67 1.68
N ILE A 108 4.50 1.29 1.32
CA ILE A 108 3.20 0.61 1.38
C ILE A 108 3.21 -0.62 0.47
N ALA A 109 3.81 -0.53 -0.71
CA ALA A 109 3.90 -1.66 -1.63
C ALA A 109 4.67 -2.82 -0.99
N ARG A 110 5.76 -2.53 -0.27
CA ARG A 110 6.51 -3.57 0.43
C ARG A 110 5.67 -4.20 1.54
N SER A 111 4.92 -3.37 2.26
CA SER A 111 4.02 -3.88 3.31
C SER A 111 2.94 -4.77 2.74
N ILE A 112 2.37 -4.41 1.60
CA ILE A 112 1.36 -5.24 0.94
C ILE A 112 1.98 -6.59 0.56
N ARG A 113 3.19 -6.60 0.03
CA ARG A 113 3.84 -7.86 -0.34
C ARG A 113 4.07 -8.76 0.87
N ALA A 114 4.45 -8.18 2.01
CA ALA A 114 4.63 -8.96 3.23
C ALA A 114 3.32 -9.59 3.69
N VAL A 115 2.25 -8.81 3.70
CA VAL A 115 0.93 -9.29 4.09
C VAL A 115 0.42 -10.34 3.10
N SER A 116 0.59 -10.08 1.81
CA SER A 116 0.17 -11.00 0.75
C SER A 116 0.84 -12.36 0.90
N ARG A 117 2.15 -12.34 1.18
CA ARG A 117 2.88 -13.59 1.37
C ARG A 117 2.36 -14.38 2.57
N ALA A 118 2.10 -13.69 3.67
CA ALA A 118 1.56 -14.36 4.86
C ALA A 118 0.17 -14.93 4.60
N LEU A 119 -0.69 -14.21 3.88
CA LEU A 119 -2.01 -14.69 3.52
C LEU A 119 -1.94 -15.91 2.62
N ALA A 120 -1.03 -15.89 1.65
CA ALA A 120 -0.86 -17.00 0.72
C ALA A 120 -0.38 -18.26 1.47
N GLU A 121 0.56 -18.11 2.39
CA GLU A 121 1.04 -19.23 3.20
C GLU A 121 -0.08 -19.81 4.05
N HIS A 122 -0.91 -18.95 4.61
CA HIS A 122 -2.03 -19.41 5.40
C HIS A 122 -3.01 -20.23 4.55
N ASN A 123 -3.28 -19.78 3.33
CA ASN A 123 -4.22 -20.47 2.44
C ASN A 123 -3.71 -21.82 1.97
N LEU A 124 -2.41 -22.05 1.98
CA LEU A 124 -1.85 -23.31 1.55
C LEU A 124 -1.90 -24.38 2.63
N ARG A 125 -2.28 -24.02 3.84
CA ARG A 125 -2.41 -24.96 4.94
C ARG A 125 -3.82 -25.52 4.98
#